data_0ea9ba93ff740b2d872efda0d45a0f10
#
_entry.id   0ea9ba93ff740b2d872efda0d45a0f10
#
_cell.length_a   1.000
_cell.length_b   1.000
_cell.length_c   1.000
_cell.angle_alpha   90.00
_cell.angle_beta   90.00
_cell.angle_gamma   90.00
#
_symmetry.space_group_name_H-M   'P 1'
#
loop_
_entity.id
_entity.type
_entity.pdbx_description
1 polymer ?
#
loop_
_entity_poly.entity_id
_entity_poly.type
_entity_poly.pdbx_seq_one_letter_code
_entity_poly.pdbx_strand_id
1 'polypeptide(L)'
;ECGATVKRVPDIGDVWLDAGIVPFSTLDYFTDRESWEKNFPAEWVTEMHEQVRLWFYSMLFMSTVLVGKAPYERVVTNGMVVAEDGSKFSKTGFMIKFDEAAEKIGADTVRYLYGSAPNTNDVRFGYNLGDEARRKMLGFWNIYTFFETYAQLDKPNFAEYKIDFAKLTPI
;
A
#
# COMPACT_ATOMS: atom_id res chain seq x y z
N GLU A 1 27.84 28.74 -18.78
CA GLU A 1 28.22 27.67 -19.71
C GLU A 1 29.58 28.00 -20.27
N CYS A 2 30.60 27.30 -19.78
CA CYS A 2 32.01 27.66 -20.02
C CYS A 2 32.62 27.00 -21.28
N GLY A 3 31.89 26.17 -22.01
CA GLY A 3 32.38 25.41 -23.18
C GLY A 3 33.48 24.40 -22.91
N ALA A 4 33.76 24.06 -21.63
CA ALA A 4 34.76 23.10 -21.27
C ALA A 4 34.28 21.66 -21.52
N THR A 5 35.19 20.80 -22.02
CA THR A 5 34.93 19.37 -22.12
C THR A 5 35.08 18.73 -20.75
N VAL A 6 34.01 18.10 -20.27
CA VAL A 6 34.02 17.37 -19.00
C VAL A 6 33.88 15.87 -19.24
N LYS A 7 34.41 15.05 -18.34
CA LYS A 7 34.21 13.59 -18.34
C LYS A 7 33.08 13.25 -17.40
N ARG A 8 32.29 12.22 -17.77
CA ARG A 8 31.31 11.63 -16.85
C ARG A 8 32.04 11.12 -15.60
N VAL A 9 31.51 11.45 -14.43
CA VAL A 9 31.94 10.87 -13.16
C VAL A 9 31.63 9.38 -13.20
N PRO A 10 32.62 8.48 -12.98
CA PRO A 10 32.40 7.04 -13.07
C PRO A 10 31.57 6.48 -11.89
N ASP A 11 31.57 7.19 -10.77
CA ASP A 11 30.83 6.77 -9.58
C ASP A 11 29.32 6.80 -9.81
N ILE A 12 28.63 5.85 -9.19
CA ILE A 12 27.16 5.80 -9.16
C ILE A 12 26.68 6.80 -8.13
N GLY A 13 25.68 7.61 -8.49
CA GLY A 13 25.04 8.51 -7.56
C GLY A 13 24.13 7.79 -6.54
N ASP A 14 23.37 8.57 -5.79
CA ASP A 14 22.40 8.03 -4.86
C ASP A 14 21.27 7.31 -5.62
N VAL A 15 20.98 6.08 -5.25
CA VAL A 15 19.88 5.27 -5.84
C VAL A 15 18.51 5.95 -5.68
N TRP A 16 18.36 6.82 -4.70
CA TRP A 16 17.14 7.60 -4.50
C TRP A 16 16.92 8.68 -5.55
N LEU A 17 17.96 9.10 -6.28
CA LEU A 17 17.79 9.96 -7.45
C LEU A 17 17.11 9.21 -8.59
N ASP A 18 17.52 7.96 -8.83
CA ASP A 18 16.86 7.11 -9.83
C ASP A 18 15.38 6.84 -9.45
N ALA A 19 15.11 6.56 -8.18
CA ALA A 19 13.75 6.42 -7.67
C ALA A 19 12.97 7.74 -7.73
N GLY A 20 13.63 8.88 -7.52
CA GLY A 20 13.02 10.20 -7.53
C GLY A 20 12.61 10.69 -8.92
N ILE A 21 13.21 10.15 -9.99
CA ILE A 21 12.89 10.52 -11.37
C ILE A 21 11.68 9.79 -11.96
N VAL A 22 11.10 8.84 -11.21
CA VAL A 22 9.96 8.00 -11.64
C VAL A 22 8.80 8.79 -12.29
N PRO A 23 8.37 9.95 -11.79
CA PRO A 23 7.30 10.73 -12.44
C PRO A 23 7.62 11.16 -13.89
N PHE A 24 8.88 11.14 -14.27
CA PHE A 24 9.36 11.55 -15.60
C PHE A 24 9.77 10.35 -16.46
N SER A 25 10.37 9.33 -15.86
CA SER A 25 10.91 8.17 -16.57
C SER A 25 9.85 7.14 -16.94
N THR A 26 8.72 7.08 -16.22
CA THR A 26 7.68 6.04 -16.40
C THR A 26 6.37 6.56 -16.97
N LEU A 27 6.18 7.86 -17.08
CA LEU A 27 4.95 8.49 -17.55
C LEU A 27 5.11 9.20 -18.90
N ASP A 28 6.03 8.74 -19.73
CA ASP A 28 6.23 9.25 -21.10
C ASP A 28 6.52 10.74 -21.24
N TYR A 29 7.18 11.35 -20.26
CA TYR A 29 7.49 12.79 -20.23
C TYR A 29 8.11 13.33 -21.52
N PHE A 30 8.96 12.54 -22.19
CA PHE A 30 9.65 12.94 -23.42
C PHE A 30 8.92 12.50 -24.70
N THR A 31 8.02 11.51 -24.62
CA THR A 31 7.41 10.88 -25.79
C THR A 31 5.94 11.22 -25.95
N ASP A 32 5.21 11.45 -24.84
CA ASP A 32 3.81 11.87 -24.83
C ASP A 32 3.54 12.86 -23.69
N ARG A 33 3.84 14.13 -23.99
CA ARG A 33 3.70 15.21 -23.01
C ARG A 33 2.26 15.42 -22.53
N GLU A 34 1.29 15.24 -23.41
CA GLU A 34 -0.13 15.42 -23.08
C GLU A 34 -0.59 14.33 -22.07
N SER A 35 -0.19 13.09 -22.30
CA SER A 35 -0.46 12.00 -21.35
C SER A 35 0.21 12.25 -19.99
N TRP A 36 1.46 12.72 -20.02
CA TRP A 36 2.17 13.05 -18.80
C TRP A 36 1.45 14.15 -17.99
N GLU A 37 1.00 15.21 -18.64
CA GLU A 37 0.32 16.34 -17.98
C GLU A 37 -1.03 15.95 -17.36
N LYS A 38 -1.70 14.92 -17.89
CA LYS A 38 -2.92 14.35 -17.31
C LYS A 38 -2.66 13.53 -16.02
N ASN A 39 -1.46 12.96 -15.91
CA ASN A 39 -1.10 12.05 -14.80
C ASN A 39 -0.13 12.72 -13.79
N PHE A 40 0.23 13.98 -14.00
CA PHE A 40 1.15 14.71 -13.15
C PHE A 40 0.55 16.03 -12.66
N PRO A 41 0.59 16.34 -11.35
CA PRO A 41 1.15 15.52 -10.27
C PRO A 41 0.29 14.30 -9.94
N ALA A 42 0.84 13.29 -9.27
CA ALA A 42 0.06 12.18 -8.74
C ALA A 42 -0.94 12.70 -7.69
N GLU A 43 -2.17 12.19 -7.69
CA GLU A 43 -3.19 12.59 -6.70
C GLU A 43 -2.72 12.26 -5.27
N TRP A 44 -2.03 11.15 -5.09
CA TRP A 44 -1.44 10.76 -3.83
C TRP A 44 -0.32 9.73 -4.01
N VAL A 45 0.59 9.72 -3.07
CA VAL A 45 1.65 8.70 -2.94
C VAL A 45 1.59 8.10 -1.53
N THR A 46 1.93 6.83 -1.41
CA THR A 46 1.94 6.13 -0.12
C THR A 46 3.18 5.27 0.04
N GLU A 47 3.77 5.36 1.19
CA GLU A 47 4.88 4.54 1.65
C GLU A 47 5.06 4.72 3.16
N MET A 48 6.01 3.98 3.75
CA MET A 48 6.39 4.14 5.14
C MET A 48 6.88 5.57 5.44
N HIS A 49 6.60 6.07 6.64
CA HIS A 49 6.90 7.45 7.03
C HIS A 49 8.37 7.85 6.91
N GLU A 50 9.33 6.91 6.95
CA GLU A 50 10.75 7.22 6.72
C GLU A 50 11.03 7.76 5.31
N GLN A 51 10.16 7.51 4.34
CA GLN A 51 10.29 8.00 2.96
C GLN A 51 10.19 9.52 2.83
N VAL A 52 9.75 10.21 3.86
CA VAL A 52 9.84 11.68 3.96
C VAL A 52 11.29 12.16 3.81
N ARG A 53 12.27 11.37 4.22
CA ARG A 53 13.69 11.65 4.06
C ARG A 53 14.36 10.94 2.90
N LEU A 54 13.65 10.08 2.17
CA LEU A 54 14.16 9.24 1.09
C LEU A 54 13.39 9.50 -0.22
N TRP A 55 12.51 8.60 -0.61
CA TRP A 55 11.83 8.64 -1.91
C TRP A 55 10.94 9.89 -2.08
N PHE A 56 10.14 10.24 -1.10
CA PHE A 56 9.31 11.45 -1.19
C PHE A 56 10.16 12.71 -1.35
N TYR A 57 11.26 12.79 -0.62
CA TYR A 57 12.19 13.91 -0.72
C TYR A 57 12.87 13.96 -2.10
N SER A 58 13.39 12.84 -2.59
CA SER A 58 14.08 12.79 -3.89
C SER A 58 13.12 13.11 -5.05
N MET A 59 11.88 12.60 -5.03
CA MET A 59 10.85 12.96 -6.01
C MET A 59 10.56 14.48 -5.99
N LEU A 60 10.37 15.03 -4.78
CA LEU A 60 10.09 16.47 -4.62
C LEU A 60 11.24 17.31 -5.13
N PHE A 61 12.47 16.95 -4.80
CA PHE A 61 13.67 17.63 -5.27
C PHE A 61 13.78 17.58 -6.79
N MET A 62 13.71 16.39 -7.40
CA MET A 62 13.84 16.22 -8.85
C MET A 62 12.72 16.99 -9.60
N SER A 63 11.50 16.88 -9.14
CA SER A 63 10.35 17.53 -9.76
C SER A 63 10.42 19.06 -9.65
N THR A 64 10.83 19.57 -8.50
CA THR A 64 11.01 21.01 -8.32
C THR A 64 12.10 21.56 -9.22
N VAL A 65 13.22 20.85 -9.37
CA VAL A 65 14.32 21.25 -10.25
C VAL A 65 13.93 21.20 -11.73
N LEU A 66 13.19 20.15 -12.14
CA LEU A 66 12.88 19.93 -13.56
C LEU A 66 11.70 20.77 -14.06
N VAL A 67 10.65 20.92 -13.27
CA VAL A 67 9.39 21.54 -13.72
C VAL A 67 8.82 22.58 -12.75
N GLY A 68 9.46 22.84 -11.62
CA GLY A 68 9.03 23.85 -10.64
C GLY A 68 7.75 23.48 -9.88
N LYS A 69 7.34 22.19 -9.87
CA LYS A 69 6.11 21.72 -9.25
C LYS A 69 6.37 20.50 -8.35
N ALA A 70 5.54 20.33 -7.33
CA ALA A 70 5.52 19.10 -6.54
C ALA A 70 5.03 17.91 -7.38
N PRO A 71 5.57 16.69 -7.21
CA PRO A 71 5.20 15.52 -8.01
C PRO A 71 3.93 14.82 -7.50
N TYR A 72 3.39 15.24 -6.38
CA TYR A 72 2.20 14.67 -5.75
C TYR A 72 1.40 15.76 -5.01
N GLU A 73 0.11 15.55 -4.88
CA GLU A 73 -0.79 16.45 -4.14
C GLU A 73 -0.90 16.05 -2.67
N ARG A 74 -0.87 14.75 -2.39
CA ARG A 74 -1.05 14.18 -1.04
C ARG A 74 -0.03 13.09 -0.77
N VAL A 75 0.36 13.02 0.49
CA VAL A 75 1.23 11.94 1.01
C VAL A 75 0.47 11.19 2.09
N VAL A 76 0.31 9.89 1.91
CA VAL A 76 -0.27 8.98 2.91
C VAL A 76 0.85 8.10 3.42
N THR A 77 1.16 8.20 4.70
CA THR A 77 2.22 7.39 5.31
C THR A 77 1.64 6.29 6.18
N ASN A 78 2.37 5.20 6.28
CA ASN A 78 2.10 4.11 7.21
C ASN A 78 3.31 3.88 8.13
N GLY A 79 3.06 3.23 9.27
CA GLY A 79 4.11 2.79 10.19
C GLY A 79 4.89 1.58 9.67
N MET A 80 5.88 1.17 10.41
CA MET A 80 6.64 -0.04 10.13
C MET A 80 5.86 -1.30 10.51
N VAL A 81 6.18 -2.41 9.86
CA VAL A 81 5.79 -3.73 10.34
C VAL A 81 6.84 -4.21 11.34
N VAL A 82 6.40 -4.54 12.53
CA VAL A 82 7.24 -5.00 13.65
C VAL A 82 6.73 -6.37 14.15
N ALA A 83 7.57 -7.10 14.85
CA ALA A 83 7.16 -8.37 15.47
C ALA A 83 6.06 -8.15 16.53
N GLU A 84 5.43 -9.22 17.02
CA GLU A 84 4.35 -9.15 18.00
C GLU A 84 4.76 -8.44 19.31
N ASP A 85 6.02 -8.57 19.69
CA ASP A 85 6.61 -7.90 20.87
C ASP A 85 6.98 -6.43 20.61
N GLY A 86 6.88 -5.96 19.37
CA GLY A 86 7.26 -4.63 18.93
C GLY A 86 8.72 -4.50 18.50
N SER A 87 9.49 -5.57 18.50
CA SER A 87 10.86 -5.54 17.99
C SER A 87 10.86 -5.44 16.45
N LYS A 88 11.90 -4.79 15.91
CA LYS A 88 12.06 -4.67 14.45
C LYS A 88 12.45 -6.00 13.83
N PHE A 89 11.83 -6.33 12.68
CA PHE A 89 12.33 -7.42 11.86
C PHE A 89 13.74 -7.12 11.33
N SER A 90 14.59 -8.11 11.32
CA SER A 90 15.98 -7.98 10.91
C SER A 90 16.44 -9.19 10.13
N LYS A 91 17.26 -8.98 9.09
CA LYS A 91 17.82 -10.06 8.28
C LYS A 91 18.72 -11.02 9.08
N THR A 92 19.29 -10.56 10.17
CA THR A 92 20.18 -11.34 11.05
C THR A 92 19.51 -11.82 12.32
N GLY A 93 18.25 -11.42 12.56
CA GLY A 93 17.45 -11.78 13.71
C GLY A 93 16.13 -12.44 13.34
N PHE A 94 15.10 -12.18 14.12
CA PHE A 94 13.77 -12.69 13.85
C PHE A 94 13.13 -11.98 12.67
N MET A 95 12.62 -12.76 11.72
CA MET A 95 11.88 -12.29 10.55
C MET A 95 10.87 -13.33 10.09
N ILE A 96 9.66 -12.90 9.78
CA ILE A 96 8.67 -13.71 9.07
C ILE A 96 8.62 -13.23 7.62
N LYS A 97 8.92 -14.11 6.67
CA LYS A 97 8.82 -13.82 5.25
C LYS A 97 7.36 -13.90 4.80
N PHE A 98 6.99 -13.11 3.79
CA PHE A 98 5.62 -13.08 3.27
C PHE A 98 5.15 -14.48 2.80
N ASP A 99 5.98 -15.17 2.01
CA ASP A 99 5.63 -16.50 1.51
C ASP A 99 5.34 -17.49 2.64
N GLU A 100 6.16 -17.47 3.68
CA GLU A 100 5.97 -18.31 4.87
C GLU A 100 4.68 -17.95 5.62
N ALA A 101 4.39 -16.67 5.76
CA ALA A 101 3.15 -16.21 6.38
C ALA A 101 1.93 -16.60 5.53
N ALA A 102 1.99 -16.39 4.23
CA ALA A 102 0.90 -16.71 3.30
C ALA A 102 0.58 -18.21 3.32
N GLU A 103 1.58 -19.09 3.40
CA GLU A 103 1.39 -20.53 3.52
C GLU A 103 0.79 -20.96 4.87
N LYS A 104 1.26 -20.35 5.96
CA LYS A 104 0.84 -20.76 7.32
C LYS A 104 -0.53 -20.22 7.74
N ILE A 105 -0.81 -18.96 7.45
CA ILE A 105 -2.02 -18.28 7.93
C ILE A 105 -2.95 -17.79 6.82
N GLY A 106 -2.50 -17.85 5.57
CA GLY A 106 -3.25 -17.42 4.40
C GLY A 106 -3.03 -15.94 4.05
N ALA A 107 -2.93 -15.66 2.75
CA ALA A 107 -2.69 -14.30 2.24
C ALA A 107 -3.80 -13.32 2.63
N ASP A 108 -5.07 -13.75 2.60
CA ASP A 108 -6.21 -12.93 2.98
C ASP A 108 -6.19 -12.56 4.47
N THR A 109 -5.74 -13.47 5.32
CA THR A 109 -5.52 -13.21 6.75
C THR A 109 -4.48 -12.12 6.96
N VAL A 110 -3.36 -12.19 6.22
CA VAL A 110 -2.31 -11.16 6.24
C VAL A 110 -2.89 -9.81 5.81
N ARG A 111 -3.63 -9.77 4.71
CA ARG A 111 -4.27 -8.54 4.21
C ARG A 111 -5.27 -7.97 5.21
N TYR A 112 -6.10 -8.82 5.81
CA TYR A 112 -7.07 -8.39 6.82
C TYR A 112 -6.40 -7.79 8.05
N LEU A 113 -5.29 -8.39 8.51
CA LEU A 113 -4.53 -7.90 9.64
C LEU A 113 -3.99 -6.50 9.37
N TYR A 114 -3.37 -6.28 8.21
CA TYR A 114 -2.88 -4.96 7.82
C TYR A 114 -4.01 -3.95 7.60
N GLY A 115 -5.10 -4.35 6.95
CA GLY A 115 -6.25 -3.47 6.71
C GLY A 115 -7.00 -3.04 7.96
N SER A 116 -6.88 -3.81 9.06
CA SER A 116 -7.47 -3.48 10.35
C SER A 116 -6.55 -2.64 11.27
N ALA A 117 -5.30 -2.45 10.88
CA ALA A 117 -4.35 -1.66 11.66
C ALA A 117 -4.48 -0.16 11.35
N PRO A 118 -4.32 0.72 12.36
CA PRO A 118 -4.24 2.16 12.12
C PRO A 118 -3.00 2.49 11.28
N ASN A 119 -3.16 3.33 10.26
CA ASN A 119 -2.03 3.74 9.41
C ASN A 119 -1.02 4.65 10.10
N THR A 120 -1.36 5.22 11.25
CA THR A 120 -0.48 6.14 12.01
C THR A 120 0.51 5.45 12.91
N ASN A 121 0.36 4.16 13.18
CA ASN A 121 1.16 3.40 14.12
C ASN A 121 1.90 2.26 13.43
N ASP A 122 2.94 1.76 14.07
CA ASP A 122 3.60 0.52 13.66
C ASP A 122 2.63 -0.66 13.77
N VAL A 123 2.65 -1.53 12.76
CA VAL A 123 1.79 -2.71 12.69
C VAL A 123 2.52 -3.90 13.29
N ARG A 124 1.98 -4.45 14.36
CA ARG A 124 2.48 -5.70 14.91
C ARG A 124 2.04 -6.88 14.06
N PHE A 125 2.98 -7.74 13.72
CA PHE A 125 2.76 -8.90 12.89
C PHE A 125 3.38 -10.17 13.48
N GLY A 126 2.60 -11.24 13.47
CA GLY A 126 3.04 -12.55 13.90
C GLY A 126 1.93 -13.58 13.77
N TYR A 127 2.25 -14.85 14.07
CA TYR A 127 1.33 -15.94 13.86
C TYR A 127 0.15 -15.94 14.82
N ASN A 128 0.33 -15.48 16.06
CA ASN A 128 -0.77 -15.42 17.04
C ASN A 128 -1.81 -14.36 16.59
N LEU A 129 -1.35 -13.18 16.17
CA LEU A 129 -2.22 -12.13 15.62
C LEU A 129 -2.88 -12.59 14.32
N GLY A 130 -2.15 -13.33 13.48
CA GLY A 130 -2.69 -13.97 12.29
C GLY A 130 -3.81 -14.93 12.62
N ASP A 131 -3.66 -15.79 13.62
CA ASP A 131 -4.69 -16.72 14.04
C ASP A 131 -5.94 -16.02 14.62
N GLU A 132 -5.78 -14.90 15.29
CA GLU A 132 -6.91 -14.07 15.73
C GLU A 132 -7.65 -13.47 14.53
N ALA A 133 -6.93 -12.92 13.56
CA ALA A 133 -7.52 -12.38 12.33
C ALA A 133 -8.26 -13.48 11.55
N ARG A 134 -7.66 -14.66 11.42
CA ARG A 134 -8.26 -15.81 10.74
C ARG A 134 -9.56 -16.26 11.41
N ARG A 135 -9.62 -16.28 12.74
CA ARG A 135 -10.86 -16.62 13.46
C ARG A 135 -12.00 -15.64 13.17
N LYS A 136 -11.70 -14.34 13.06
CA LYS A 136 -12.70 -13.32 12.68
C LYS A 136 -13.20 -13.56 11.26
N MET A 137 -12.31 -13.82 10.31
CA MET A 137 -12.67 -14.13 8.92
C MET A 137 -13.49 -15.41 8.81
N LEU A 138 -13.14 -16.46 9.56
CA LEU A 138 -13.93 -17.70 9.61
C LEU A 138 -15.32 -17.45 10.19
N GLY A 139 -15.47 -16.58 11.17
CA GLY A 139 -16.77 -16.18 11.68
C GLY A 139 -17.66 -15.58 10.59
N PHE A 140 -17.12 -14.65 9.80
CA PHE A 140 -17.81 -14.07 8.65
C PHE A 140 -18.15 -15.13 7.59
N TRP A 141 -17.18 -16.00 7.26
CA TRP A 141 -17.40 -17.11 6.31
C TRP A 141 -18.50 -18.06 6.76
N ASN A 142 -18.56 -18.39 8.04
CA ASN A 142 -19.61 -19.27 8.59
C ASN A 142 -21.00 -18.64 8.47
N ILE A 143 -21.13 -17.31 8.67
CA ILE A 143 -22.39 -16.58 8.45
C ILE A 143 -22.81 -16.68 6.99
N TYR A 144 -21.87 -16.47 6.07
CA TYR A 144 -22.14 -16.59 4.63
C TYR A 144 -22.58 -18.01 4.27
N THR A 145 -21.85 -19.01 4.71
CA THR A 145 -22.16 -20.44 4.42
C THR A 145 -23.52 -20.84 5.00
N PHE A 146 -23.83 -20.37 6.21
CA PHE A 146 -25.15 -20.58 6.81
C PHE A 146 -26.25 -19.97 5.94
N PHE A 147 -26.09 -18.71 5.56
CA PHE A 147 -27.04 -18.04 4.69
C PHE A 147 -27.21 -18.77 3.35
N GLU A 148 -26.13 -19.13 2.68
CA GLU A 148 -26.15 -19.84 1.39
C GLU A 148 -26.88 -21.18 1.50
N THR A 149 -26.58 -21.95 2.55
CA THR A 149 -27.21 -23.26 2.76
C THR A 149 -28.74 -23.15 2.85
N TYR A 150 -29.24 -22.20 3.64
CA TYR A 150 -30.69 -22.04 3.78
C TYR A 150 -31.34 -21.33 2.59
N ALA A 151 -30.65 -20.40 1.96
CA ALA A 151 -31.12 -19.77 0.72
C ALA A 151 -31.28 -20.79 -0.42
N GLN A 152 -30.41 -21.81 -0.48
CA GLN A 152 -30.56 -22.89 -1.47
C GLN A 152 -31.78 -23.77 -1.20
N LEU A 153 -32.15 -23.97 0.06
CA LEU A 153 -33.35 -24.72 0.47
C LEU A 153 -34.63 -23.91 0.22
N ASP A 154 -34.66 -22.67 0.69
CA ASP A 154 -35.85 -21.83 0.66
C ASP A 154 -36.08 -21.15 -0.71
N LYS A 155 -35.03 -21.12 -1.55
CA LYS A 155 -35.04 -20.50 -2.89
C LYS A 155 -35.69 -19.12 -2.96
N PRO A 156 -35.30 -18.15 -2.11
CA PRO A 156 -35.91 -16.85 -2.08
C PRO A 156 -35.71 -16.12 -3.42
N ASN A 157 -36.76 -15.46 -3.88
CA ASN A 157 -36.65 -14.60 -5.06
C ASN A 157 -36.10 -13.22 -4.66
N PHE A 158 -34.79 -13.05 -4.66
CA PHE A 158 -34.15 -11.79 -4.26
C PHE A 158 -34.58 -10.57 -5.08
N ALA A 159 -35.10 -10.76 -6.31
CA ALA A 159 -35.59 -9.65 -7.12
C ALA A 159 -36.87 -9.00 -6.54
N GLU A 160 -37.61 -9.71 -5.69
CA GLU A 160 -38.80 -9.20 -5.00
C GLU A 160 -38.46 -8.40 -3.75
N TYR A 161 -37.27 -8.54 -3.21
CA TYR A 161 -36.83 -7.84 -1.99
C TYR A 161 -36.19 -6.51 -2.34
N LYS A 162 -36.85 -5.41 -1.99
CA LYS A 162 -36.27 -4.07 -2.07
C LYS A 162 -35.76 -3.68 -0.68
N ILE A 163 -34.47 -3.42 -0.59
CA ILE A 163 -33.88 -2.91 0.64
C ILE A 163 -34.22 -1.43 0.76
N ASP A 164 -34.98 -1.08 1.79
CA ASP A 164 -35.20 0.31 2.17
C ASP A 164 -34.11 0.70 3.19
N PHE A 165 -33.05 1.32 2.70
CA PHE A 165 -31.90 1.72 3.54
C PHE A 165 -32.29 2.69 4.66
N ALA A 166 -33.41 3.43 4.53
CA ALA A 166 -33.89 4.34 5.57
C ALA A 166 -34.51 3.59 6.77
N LYS A 167 -34.87 2.33 6.58
CA LYS A 167 -35.46 1.47 7.63
C LYS A 167 -34.48 0.50 8.26
N LEU A 168 -33.23 0.49 7.81
CA LEU A 168 -32.21 -0.35 8.43
C LEU A 168 -31.87 0.22 9.81
N THR A 169 -31.98 -0.61 10.84
CA THR A 169 -31.49 -0.26 12.16
C THR A 169 -29.96 -0.31 12.19
N PRO A 170 -29.30 0.64 12.85
CA PRO A 170 -27.87 0.53 13.11
C PRO A 170 -27.60 -0.75 13.91
N ILE A 171 -26.57 -1.49 13.52
CA ILE A 171 -26.09 -2.66 14.26
C ILE A 171 -25.21 -2.19 15.40
#